data_6fb38cf9b18c8f74beabcfe630a8310b
#
_entry.id   6fb38cf9b18c8f74beabcfe630a8310b
#
_cell.length_a   1.000
_cell.length_b   1.000
_cell.length_c   1.000
_cell.angle_alpha   90.00
_cell.angle_beta   90.00
_cell.angle_gamma   90.00
#
_symmetry.space_group_name_H-M   'P 1'
#
loop_
_entity.id
_entity.type
_entity.pdbx_description
1 polymer ?
#
loop_
_entity_poly.entity_id
_entity_poly.type
_entity_poly.pdbx_seq_one_letter_code
_entity_poly.pdbx_strand_id
1 'polypeptide(L)'
;MKRTLFALAAILALPLAAGGCSDLMDESTAADNSAALGDALAGTNATQFAAARANFALTEVQGDGLGPIFNERSCGACHANGALGGQGQQIERRYGTLTNGVFNGLANTGGSLRQLFGIGGFNPSPGVNCQSGTDANPAPGATIFAGRGTTPTFGLGLVERIPDGTIQGIAAAQPASIRGVAVTNQIHLSDGQFTRGQTHVSRFGWKNVHASLADFAGDAYLNEMGITTTSCAAGAVVRDFATENRANRAGTNAVINGCPDDMVPGVDDDFAAEENNCAGGLTEVQDDVANFAFFMRNLAPAPRGIDNSNGRGLTEFNREGCNGCHVTTTFTVSQNGRSFSFQPFSDFLVHDMGALGDGIGNDGDSVAVTRRMRTQPLWGIRFRNGLLHDYRTSDKATAISQHAGQGAAAASAFASATAAQRNDLLLFLSSL
;
A
#
# COMPACT_ATOMS: atom_id res chain seq x y z
N MET A 1 40.24 -57.01 -74.74
CA MET A 1 39.94 -57.03 -73.29
C MET A 1 39.55 -55.62 -72.82
N LYS A 2 38.29 -55.31 -72.78
CA LYS A 2 37.80 -54.00 -72.39
C LYS A 2 37.11 -54.17 -71.01
N ARG A 3 37.63 -53.51 -70.00
CA ARG A 3 36.99 -53.43 -68.67
C ARG A 3 36.14 -52.17 -68.62
N THR A 4 34.85 -52.36 -68.44
CA THR A 4 33.85 -51.31 -68.25
C THR A 4 33.85 -50.92 -66.77
N LEU A 5 34.11 -49.67 -66.48
CA LEU A 5 33.89 -49.11 -65.09
C LEU A 5 32.46 -48.62 -64.97
N PHE A 6 31.74 -49.17 -63.99
CA PHE A 6 30.45 -48.63 -63.52
C PHE A 6 30.73 -47.51 -62.51
N ALA A 7 30.32 -46.32 -62.83
CA ALA A 7 30.27 -45.21 -61.81
C ALA A 7 28.99 -45.28 -60.98
N LEU A 8 29.16 -45.51 -59.72
CA LEU A 8 28.07 -45.41 -58.76
C LEU A 8 27.88 -43.93 -58.40
N ALA A 9 26.73 -43.36 -58.78
CA ALA A 9 26.32 -42.03 -58.32
C ALA A 9 25.73 -42.18 -56.90
N ALA A 10 26.44 -41.70 -55.89
CA ALA A 10 25.92 -41.57 -54.56
C ALA A 10 25.02 -40.31 -54.47
N ILE A 11 23.73 -40.54 -54.31
CA ILE A 11 22.77 -39.47 -53.99
C ILE A 11 22.96 -39.14 -52.51
N LEU A 12 23.59 -38.01 -52.20
CA LEU A 12 23.61 -37.40 -50.87
C LEU A 12 22.22 -36.82 -50.59
N ALA A 13 21.42 -37.51 -49.79
CA ALA A 13 20.23 -36.93 -49.17
C ALA A 13 20.68 -36.01 -48.03
N LEU A 14 20.60 -34.69 -48.22
CA LEU A 14 20.66 -33.73 -47.12
C LEU A 14 19.39 -33.90 -46.28
N PRO A 15 19.49 -34.05 -44.95
CA PRO A 15 18.35 -33.87 -44.12
C PRO A 15 17.99 -32.39 -44.13
N LEU A 16 16.75 -32.04 -44.57
CA LEU A 16 16.12 -30.79 -44.22
C LEU A 16 16.03 -30.76 -42.70
N ALA A 17 16.92 -29.98 -42.09
CA ALA A 17 16.69 -29.52 -40.75
C ALA A 17 15.44 -28.63 -40.80
N ALA A 18 14.28 -29.16 -40.40
CA ALA A 18 13.17 -28.35 -39.97
C ALA A 18 13.69 -27.50 -38.81
N GLY A 19 14.16 -26.30 -39.12
CA GLY A 19 14.34 -25.25 -38.13
C GLY A 19 12.98 -24.98 -37.50
N GLY A 20 12.69 -25.69 -36.41
CA GLY A 20 11.72 -25.20 -35.50
C GLY A 20 12.19 -23.82 -35.09
N CYS A 21 11.44 -22.77 -35.47
CA CYS A 21 11.39 -21.58 -34.67
C CYS A 21 10.93 -22.06 -33.29
N SER A 22 11.91 -22.38 -32.42
CA SER A 22 11.67 -22.21 -31.03
C SER A 22 11.41 -20.71 -30.89
N ASP A 23 10.14 -20.35 -30.83
CA ASP A 23 9.71 -19.16 -30.19
C ASP A 23 10.48 -19.15 -28.87
N LEU A 24 11.52 -18.32 -28.82
CA LEU A 24 11.95 -17.72 -27.58
C LEU A 24 10.72 -16.88 -27.19
N MET A 25 9.72 -17.54 -26.66
CA MET A 25 8.74 -16.91 -25.81
C MET A 25 9.64 -16.28 -24.75
N ASP A 26 9.82 -14.98 -24.93
CA ASP A 26 10.23 -14.12 -23.85
C ASP A 26 9.29 -14.50 -22.71
N GLU A 27 9.81 -15.26 -21.74
CA GLU A 27 9.13 -15.52 -20.46
C GLU A 27 9.10 -14.20 -19.68
N SER A 28 8.51 -13.17 -20.27
CA SER A 28 7.91 -12.09 -19.51
C SER A 28 6.71 -12.71 -18.83
N THR A 29 6.96 -13.36 -17.73
CA THR A 29 5.91 -13.92 -16.90
C THR A 29 4.96 -12.79 -16.57
N ALA A 30 3.79 -12.77 -17.19
CA ALA A 30 2.64 -12.08 -16.62
C ALA A 30 2.68 -12.40 -15.13
N ALA A 31 2.66 -11.39 -14.27
CA ALA A 31 2.77 -11.57 -12.82
C ALA A 31 1.91 -12.77 -12.46
N ASP A 32 2.57 -13.81 -11.98
CA ASP A 32 2.12 -15.19 -12.10
C ASP A 32 0.67 -15.35 -11.62
N ASN A 33 -0.28 -15.34 -12.56
CA ASN A 33 -1.70 -15.53 -12.26
C ASN A 33 -1.99 -16.93 -11.68
N SER A 34 -0.98 -17.80 -11.59
CA SER A 34 -1.06 -19.12 -10.95
C SER A 34 -0.83 -19.06 -9.44
N ALA A 35 -0.24 -17.97 -8.91
CA ALA A 35 -0.06 -17.81 -7.47
C ALA A 35 -1.41 -17.73 -6.75
N ALA A 36 -1.56 -18.47 -5.66
CA ALA A 36 -2.73 -18.32 -4.80
C ALA A 36 -2.65 -17.00 -4.02
N LEU A 37 -3.79 -16.54 -3.53
CA LEU A 37 -3.83 -15.34 -2.71
C LEU A 37 -2.98 -15.53 -1.44
N GLY A 38 -2.01 -14.66 -1.22
CA GLY A 38 -1.09 -14.74 -0.07
C GLY A 38 0.21 -15.51 -0.35
N ASP A 39 0.41 -16.00 -1.56
CA ASP A 39 1.67 -16.65 -1.96
C ASP A 39 2.80 -15.63 -2.14
N ALA A 40 4.02 -16.14 -2.09
CA ALA A 40 5.20 -15.37 -2.41
C ALA A 40 5.30 -15.11 -3.92
N LEU A 41 5.84 -13.94 -4.26
CA LEU A 41 6.21 -13.60 -5.64
C LEU A 41 7.27 -14.59 -6.15
N ALA A 42 7.19 -14.98 -7.41
CA ALA A 42 8.13 -15.93 -8.01
C ALA A 42 9.60 -15.46 -7.86
N GLY A 43 10.48 -16.40 -7.59
CA GLY A 43 11.91 -16.13 -7.33
C GLY A 43 12.23 -15.66 -5.91
N THR A 44 11.25 -15.51 -5.03
CA THR A 44 11.45 -15.18 -3.62
C THR A 44 12.08 -16.35 -2.86
N ASN A 45 13.00 -16.05 -1.94
CA ASN A 45 13.51 -17.05 -1.00
C ASN A 45 12.39 -17.49 -0.05
N ALA A 46 11.98 -18.76 -0.15
CA ALA A 46 10.84 -19.29 0.59
C ALA A 46 11.03 -19.27 2.11
N THR A 47 12.25 -19.54 2.59
CA THR A 47 12.55 -19.53 4.04
C THR A 47 12.47 -18.13 4.61
N GLN A 48 13.08 -17.16 3.92
CA GLN A 48 13.03 -15.76 4.34
C GLN A 48 11.62 -15.18 4.27
N PHE A 49 10.85 -15.55 3.23
CA PHE A 49 9.45 -15.13 3.12
C PHE A 49 8.59 -15.70 4.25
N ALA A 50 8.80 -16.97 4.61
CA ALA A 50 8.08 -17.60 5.71
C ALA A 50 8.40 -16.92 7.06
N ALA A 51 9.66 -16.57 7.30
CA ALA A 51 10.08 -15.85 8.49
C ALA A 51 9.46 -14.44 8.54
N ALA A 52 9.56 -13.68 7.46
CA ALA A 52 8.98 -12.34 7.36
C ALA A 52 7.45 -12.35 7.47
N ARG A 53 6.80 -13.37 6.91
CA ARG A 53 5.36 -13.60 7.07
C ARG A 53 4.96 -13.88 8.52
N ALA A 54 5.76 -14.66 9.25
CA ALA A 54 5.53 -14.96 10.65
C ALA A 54 5.68 -13.68 11.50
N ASN A 55 6.70 -12.87 11.22
CA ASN A 55 6.92 -11.60 11.89
C ASN A 55 5.76 -10.62 11.63
N PHE A 56 5.29 -10.49 10.39
CA PHE A 56 4.12 -9.65 10.04
C PHE A 56 2.83 -10.06 10.77
N ALA A 57 2.72 -11.33 11.20
CA ALA A 57 1.60 -11.86 11.94
C ALA A 57 1.85 -11.90 13.46
N LEU A 58 3.05 -11.58 13.91
CA LEU A 58 3.41 -11.59 15.32
C LEU A 58 2.54 -10.61 16.10
N THR A 59 2.14 -11.00 17.28
CA THR A 59 1.40 -10.11 18.19
C THR A 59 2.38 -9.46 19.14
N GLU A 60 2.51 -8.16 19.02
CA GLU A 60 3.35 -7.34 19.88
C GLU A 60 2.77 -7.20 21.29
N VAL A 61 3.63 -7.12 22.26
CA VAL A 61 3.29 -6.87 23.65
C VAL A 61 4.07 -5.66 24.17
N GLN A 62 3.73 -5.20 25.37
CA GLN A 62 4.36 -4.06 26.00
C GLN A 62 5.90 -4.20 26.10
N GLY A 63 6.40 -5.44 26.29
CA GLY A 63 7.83 -5.72 26.32
C GLY A 63 8.54 -5.56 24.97
N ASP A 64 7.80 -5.53 23.89
CA ASP A 64 8.26 -5.32 22.52
C ASP A 64 8.10 -3.85 22.08
N GLY A 65 7.70 -2.95 23.00
CA GLY A 65 7.49 -1.53 22.75
C GLY A 65 6.07 -1.13 22.34
N LEU A 66 5.09 -2.04 22.41
CA LEU A 66 3.69 -1.73 22.10
C LEU A 66 3.13 -0.62 22.98
N GLY A 67 2.60 0.42 22.38
CA GLY A 67 1.86 1.47 23.06
C GLY A 67 2.62 2.79 23.22
N PRO A 68 2.17 3.68 24.16
CA PRO A 68 1.07 3.48 25.14
C PRO A 68 -0.33 3.44 24.54
N ILE A 69 -0.50 3.94 23.31
CA ILE A 69 -1.78 3.91 22.58
C ILE A 69 -1.57 3.30 21.19
N PHE A 70 -2.54 2.54 20.69
CA PHE A 70 -2.44 1.79 19.44
C PHE A 70 -3.81 1.45 18.86
N ASN A 71 -3.84 1.02 17.60
CA ASN A 71 -5.05 0.55 16.92
C ASN A 71 -5.17 -0.97 16.95
N GLU A 72 -4.04 -1.67 16.84
CA GLU A 72 -3.94 -3.13 16.91
C GLU A 72 -2.54 -3.55 17.36
N ARG A 73 -2.40 -4.86 17.64
CA ARG A 73 -1.17 -5.43 18.20
C ARG A 73 -0.37 -6.22 17.19
N SER A 74 -0.75 -6.20 15.93
CA SER A 74 -0.07 -6.96 14.87
C SER A 74 -0.47 -6.41 13.51
N CYS A 75 0.46 -6.40 12.55
CA CYS A 75 0.12 -6.07 11.16
C CYS A 75 -0.96 -7.03 10.63
N GLY A 76 -0.82 -8.33 10.96
CA GLY A 76 -1.76 -9.37 10.56
C GLY A 76 -3.16 -9.21 11.11
N ALA A 77 -3.35 -8.56 12.26
CA ALA A 77 -4.68 -8.29 12.81
C ALA A 77 -5.49 -7.36 11.90
N CYS A 78 -4.82 -6.38 11.29
CA CYS A 78 -5.44 -5.45 10.34
C CYS A 78 -5.37 -5.93 8.88
N HIS A 79 -4.43 -6.79 8.52
CA HIS A 79 -4.18 -7.21 7.15
C HIS A 79 -4.38 -8.73 6.96
N ALA A 80 -5.62 -9.23 7.07
CA ALA A 80 -5.89 -10.68 7.07
C ALA A 80 -7.02 -11.16 6.14
N ASN A 81 -7.79 -10.27 5.51
CA ASN A 81 -8.95 -10.72 4.71
C ASN A 81 -8.53 -11.48 3.46
N GLY A 82 -8.97 -12.72 3.35
CA GLY A 82 -8.65 -13.65 2.27
C GLY A 82 -7.30 -14.33 2.45
N ALA A 83 -6.28 -13.62 2.89
CA ALA A 83 -4.96 -14.12 3.27
C ALA A 83 -4.22 -13.03 4.04
N LEU A 84 -3.11 -13.39 4.72
CA LEU A 84 -2.22 -12.42 5.35
C LEU A 84 -1.68 -11.43 4.31
N GLY A 85 -1.75 -10.15 4.62
CA GLY A 85 -1.51 -9.04 3.68
C GLY A 85 -2.77 -8.54 2.98
N GLY A 86 -3.93 -9.11 3.27
CA GLY A 86 -5.22 -8.69 2.73
C GLY A 86 -5.78 -7.39 3.31
N GLN A 87 -7.00 -7.08 2.95
CA GLN A 87 -7.73 -5.97 3.56
C GLN A 87 -8.09 -6.30 5.01
N GLY A 88 -8.18 -5.30 5.87
CA GLY A 88 -8.71 -5.43 7.24
C GLY A 88 -10.14 -4.95 7.37
N GLN A 89 -10.67 -5.07 8.59
CA GLN A 89 -11.95 -4.50 8.97
C GLN A 89 -11.78 -3.22 9.79
N GLN A 90 -10.59 -2.98 10.31
CA GLN A 90 -10.27 -1.78 11.08
C GLN A 90 -10.39 -0.55 10.21
N ILE A 91 -10.93 0.49 10.82
CA ILE A 91 -11.05 1.81 10.24
C ILE A 91 -10.27 2.77 11.13
N GLU A 92 -9.15 3.23 10.61
CA GLU A 92 -8.36 4.29 11.22
C GLU A 92 -9.20 5.55 11.36
N ARG A 93 -9.17 6.18 12.51
CA ARG A 93 -9.93 7.41 12.81
C ARG A 93 -9.05 8.64 12.66
N ARG A 94 -9.43 9.53 11.76
CA ARG A 94 -8.74 10.79 11.51
C ARG A 94 -9.64 12.00 11.84
N TYR A 95 -9.02 13.03 12.39
CA TYR A 95 -9.68 14.26 12.82
C TYR A 95 -8.90 15.47 12.37
N GLY A 96 -9.56 16.59 12.35
CA GLY A 96 -8.95 17.88 12.07
C GLY A 96 -9.97 19.01 12.14
N THR A 97 -9.51 20.19 11.81
CA THR A 97 -10.37 21.34 11.59
C THR A 97 -9.92 22.14 10.39
N LEU A 98 -10.83 22.88 9.79
CA LEU A 98 -10.53 23.86 8.75
C LEU A 98 -10.78 25.25 9.30
N THR A 99 -9.74 26.08 9.30
CA THR A 99 -9.85 27.48 9.66
C THR A 99 -9.49 28.34 8.44
N ASN A 100 -10.43 29.12 7.97
CA ASN A 100 -10.26 29.94 6.75
C ASN A 100 -9.79 29.14 5.51
N GLY A 101 -10.25 27.89 5.38
CA GLY A 101 -9.91 27.00 4.27
C GLY A 101 -8.54 26.33 4.38
N VAL A 102 -7.89 26.41 5.55
CA VAL A 102 -6.60 25.79 5.85
C VAL A 102 -6.80 24.70 6.89
N PHE A 103 -6.24 23.52 6.62
CA PHE A 103 -6.33 22.36 7.51
C PHE A 103 -5.39 22.52 8.70
N ASN A 104 -5.88 22.08 9.86
CA ASN A 104 -5.09 21.91 11.07
C ASN A 104 -5.41 20.53 11.68
N GLY A 105 -4.38 19.71 11.84
CA GLY A 105 -4.45 18.35 12.37
C GLY A 105 -4.49 18.29 13.89
N LEU A 106 -4.63 19.41 14.59
CA LEU A 106 -4.78 19.47 16.04
C LEU A 106 -3.56 18.88 16.79
N ALA A 107 -2.34 19.23 16.36
CA ALA A 107 -1.09 18.75 16.95
C ALA A 107 -1.06 18.94 18.49
N ASN A 108 -1.57 20.07 18.98
CA ASN A 108 -1.61 20.39 20.41
C ASN A 108 -2.52 19.47 21.25
N THR A 109 -3.34 18.64 20.61
CA THR A 109 -4.24 17.68 21.27
C THR A 109 -4.01 16.26 20.77
N GLY A 110 -2.78 15.95 20.33
CA GLY A 110 -2.34 14.65 19.88
C GLY A 110 -2.39 14.42 18.37
N GLY A 111 -2.75 15.43 17.59
CA GLY A 111 -2.74 15.38 16.12
C GLY A 111 -3.96 14.66 15.51
N SER A 112 -3.89 14.40 14.22
CA SER A 112 -5.04 13.98 13.42
C SER A 112 -5.48 12.52 13.63
N LEU A 113 -4.57 11.60 13.94
CA LEU A 113 -4.90 10.18 14.15
C LEU A 113 -5.42 9.94 15.56
N ARG A 114 -6.38 9.08 15.74
CA ARG A 114 -6.90 8.65 17.03
C ARG A 114 -6.80 7.13 17.13
N GLN A 115 -6.00 6.66 18.06
CA GLN A 115 -5.86 5.24 18.34
C GLN A 115 -7.08 4.74 19.13
N LEU A 116 -7.43 3.45 18.93
CA LEU A 116 -8.61 2.83 19.51
C LEU A 116 -8.35 2.28 20.93
N PHE A 117 -7.11 1.88 21.21
CA PHE A 117 -6.73 1.16 22.41
C PHE A 117 -5.56 1.82 23.11
N GLY A 118 -5.42 1.52 24.39
CA GLY A 118 -4.27 1.84 25.21
C GLY A 118 -3.80 0.62 25.98
N ILE A 119 -2.59 0.63 26.50
CA ILE A 119 -1.98 -0.47 27.27
C ILE A 119 -2.91 -0.96 28.38
N GLY A 120 -3.57 -0.06 29.11
CA GLY A 120 -4.52 -0.40 30.17
C GLY A 120 -5.73 -1.19 29.70
N GLY A 121 -6.14 -1.05 28.45
CA GLY A 121 -7.27 -1.79 27.86
C GLY A 121 -6.93 -3.22 27.46
N PHE A 122 -5.73 -3.46 26.94
CA PHE A 122 -5.31 -4.78 26.47
C PHE A 122 -4.43 -5.53 27.46
N ASN A 123 -3.63 -4.82 28.21
CA ASN A 123 -2.61 -5.41 29.07
C ASN A 123 -2.47 -4.61 30.36
N PRO A 124 -3.49 -4.64 31.24
CA PRO A 124 -3.52 -3.83 32.44
C PRO A 124 -2.34 -4.23 33.34
N SER A 125 -1.34 -3.36 33.44
CA SER A 125 -0.30 -3.43 34.44
C SER A 125 -0.70 -2.60 35.66
N PRO A 126 -0.38 -3.02 36.89
CA PRO A 126 -0.63 -2.22 38.07
C PRO A 126 0.01 -0.83 37.98
N GLY A 127 -0.78 0.22 38.08
CA GLY A 127 -0.31 1.61 37.99
C GLY A 127 -0.35 2.22 36.59
N VAL A 128 -0.61 1.45 35.54
CA VAL A 128 -0.82 1.95 34.18
C VAL A 128 -2.30 2.11 33.94
N ASN A 129 -2.74 3.34 33.74
CA ASN A 129 -4.15 3.66 33.48
C ASN A 129 -4.33 4.38 32.15
N CYS A 130 -3.68 3.85 31.11
CA CYS A 130 -3.81 4.35 29.77
C CYS A 130 -5.04 3.74 29.12
N GLN A 131 -6.06 4.56 28.91
CA GLN A 131 -7.24 4.16 28.15
C GLN A 131 -7.33 5.00 26.88
N SER A 132 -7.53 4.32 25.78
CA SER A 132 -7.81 5.01 24.53
C SER A 132 -9.11 5.80 24.65
N GLY A 133 -9.18 6.93 24.01
CA GLY A 133 -10.46 7.55 23.73
C GLY A 133 -11.30 6.60 22.89
N THR A 134 -12.49 6.32 23.35
CA THR A 134 -13.49 5.62 22.53
C THR A 134 -13.83 6.50 21.32
N ASP A 135 -14.45 5.92 20.31
CA ASP A 135 -15.00 6.64 19.15
C ASP A 135 -15.85 7.87 19.51
N ALA A 136 -16.35 7.90 20.74
CA ALA A 136 -17.18 8.98 21.25
C ALA A 136 -16.41 10.26 21.63
N ASN A 137 -15.08 10.22 21.69
CA ASN A 137 -14.26 11.38 22.06
C ASN A 137 -13.36 11.85 20.93
N PRO A 138 -13.89 12.63 19.97
CA PRO A 138 -13.05 13.32 19.01
C PRO A 138 -12.06 14.25 19.72
N ALA A 139 -10.93 14.53 19.09
CA ALA A 139 -10.00 15.53 19.60
C ALA A 139 -10.73 16.86 19.86
N PRO A 140 -10.49 17.53 20.98
CA PRO A 140 -11.13 18.82 21.26
C PRO A 140 -10.89 19.81 20.12
N GLY A 141 -11.96 20.45 19.63
CA GLY A 141 -11.92 21.40 18.53
C GLY A 141 -11.99 20.76 17.13
N ALA A 142 -12.08 19.45 17.02
CA ALA A 142 -12.26 18.79 15.74
C ALA A 142 -13.61 19.09 15.12
N THR A 143 -13.61 19.43 13.83
CA THR A 143 -14.82 19.68 13.03
C THR A 143 -14.85 18.80 11.78
N ILE A 144 -13.74 18.10 11.48
CA ILE A 144 -13.60 17.13 10.40
C ILE A 144 -13.37 15.77 11.03
N PHE A 145 -14.07 14.78 10.51
CA PHE A 145 -14.01 13.40 10.96
C PHE A 145 -13.94 12.51 9.72
N ALA A 146 -12.97 11.60 9.68
CA ALA A 146 -12.80 10.67 8.57
C ALA A 146 -12.40 9.28 9.07
N GLY A 147 -12.90 8.27 8.38
CA GLY A 147 -12.42 6.90 8.50
C GLY A 147 -11.51 6.54 7.34
N ARG A 148 -10.49 5.75 7.57
CA ARG A 148 -9.66 5.12 6.53
C ARG A 148 -9.55 3.64 6.79
N GLY A 149 -10.05 2.84 5.87
CA GLY A 149 -9.96 1.39 5.95
C GLY A 149 -8.56 0.88 5.61
N THR A 150 -8.20 -0.26 6.19
CA THR A 150 -6.93 -0.93 5.99
C THR A 150 -6.80 -1.46 4.55
N THR A 151 -5.82 -0.99 3.79
CA THR A 151 -5.63 -1.41 2.39
C THR A 151 -4.89 -2.75 2.28
N PRO A 152 -5.20 -3.61 1.27
CA PRO A 152 -4.41 -4.80 1.03
C PRO A 152 -3.00 -4.47 0.56
N THR A 153 -2.04 -5.34 0.88
CA THR A 153 -0.62 -5.19 0.55
C THR A 153 -0.18 -6.07 -0.63
N PHE A 154 -1.08 -6.83 -1.24
CA PHE A 154 -0.78 -7.71 -2.38
C PHE A 154 -0.14 -6.95 -3.53
N GLY A 155 1.02 -7.43 -3.99
CA GLY A 155 1.72 -6.90 -5.16
C GLY A 155 2.38 -5.52 -4.96
N LEU A 156 2.40 -4.96 -3.74
CA LEU A 156 2.96 -3.64 -3.50
C LEU A 156 4.46 -3.56 -3.81
N GLY A 157 5.21 -4.67 -3.71
CA GLY A 157 6.60 -4.70 -4.13
C GLY A 157 6.80 -4.42 -5.61
N LEU A 158 5.92 -4.90 -6.47
CA LEU A 158 5.95 -4.57 -7.90
C LEU A 158 5.61 -3.10 -8.14
N VAL A 159 4.67 -2.55 -7.36
CA VAL A 159 4.32 -1.12 -7.42
C VAL A 159 5.50 -0.25 -6.99
N GLU A 160 6.23 -0.65 -5.95
CA GLU A 160 7.42 0.04 -5.47
C GLU A 160 8.50 0.17 -6.57
N ARG A 161 8.60 -0.82 -7.46
CA ARG A 161 9.56 -0.87 -8.57
C ARG A 161 9.16 -0.05 -9.80
N ILE A 162 7.96 0.48 -9.89
CA ILE A 162 7.58 1.35 -11.02
C ILE A 162 8.46 2.60 -10.99
N PRO A 163 9.19 2.94 -12.08
CA PRO A 163 10.01 4.14 -12.10
C PRO A 163 9.18 5.42 -11.88
N ASP A 164 9.74 6.37 -11.14
CA ASP A 164 9.08 7.67 -10.86
C ASP A 164 8.66 8.39 -12.14
N GLY A 165 9.54 8.38 -13.16
CA GLY A 165 9.26 8.98 -14.46
C GLY A 165 8.06 8.36 -15.17
N THR A 166 7.74 7.09 -14.91
CA THR A 166 6.55 6.44 -15.48
C THR A 166 5.27 7.03 -14.88
N ILE A 167 5.20 7.18 -13.56
CA ILE A 167 4.04 7.77 -12.87
C ILE A 167 3.89 9.26 -13.24
N GLN A 168 5.00 9.99 -13.29
CA GLN A 168 5.01 11.40 -13.72
C GLN A 168 4.57 11.55 -15.19
N GLY A 169 4.99 10.62 -16.06
CA GLY A 169 4.56 10.58 -17.46
C GLY A 169 3.07 10.34 -17.62
N ILE A 170 2.48 9.46 -16.80
CA ILE A 170 1.02 9.25 -16.78
C ILE A 170 0.31 10.55 -16.38
N ALA A 171 0.76 11.20 -15.30
CA ALA A 171 0.18 12.48 -14.87
C ALA A 171 0.26 13.55 -15.97
N ALA A 172 1.39 13.65 -16.66
CA ALA A 172 1.60 14.63 -17.73
C ALA A 172 0.67 14.36 -18.94
N ALA A 173 0.38 13.10 -19.23
CA ALA A 173 -0.48 12.68 -20.34
C ALA A 173 -1.98 12.84 -20.06
N GLN A 174 -2.40 12.92 -18.80
CA GLN A 174 -3.82 13.06 -18.44
C GLN A 174 -4.39 14.40 -18.88
N PRO A 175 -5.64 14.44 -19.37
CA PRO A 175 -6.38 15.69 -19.60
C PRO A 175 -6.44 16.54 -18.33
N ALA A 176 -6.41 17.86 -18.48
CA ALA A 176 -6.39 18.79 -17.35
C ALA A 176 -7.57 18.60 -16.37
N SER A 177 -8.74 18.17 -16.86
CA SER A 177 -9.95 17.94 -16.07
C SER A 177 -9.83 16.79 -15.07
N ILE A 178 -8.95 15.81 -15.34
CA ILE A 178 -8.75 14.63 -14.49
C ILE A 178 -7.29 14.45 -14.09
N ARG A 179 -6.42 15.42 -14.38
CA ARG A 179 -5.00 15.30 -14.10
C ARG A 179 -4.73 15.13 -12.62
N GLY A 180 -4.17 13.99 -12.26
CA GLY A 180 -3.72 13.70 -10.90
C GLY A 180 -2.37 14.35 -10.58
N VAL A 181 -1.99 14.26 -9.33
CA VAL A 181 -0.71 14.78 -8.83
C VAL A 181 0.18 13.61 -8.41
N ALA A 182 1.37 13.54 -8.98
CA ALA A 182 2.46 12.69 -8.51
C ALA A 182 3.09 13.35 -7.28
N VAL A 183 2.64 12.95 -6.09
CA VAL A 183 3.19 13.44 -4.82
C VAL A 183 4.61 12.89 -4.66
N THR A 184 5.51 13.69 -4.15
CA THR A 184 6.89 13.27 -3.84
C THR A 184 7.18 13.44 -2.37
N ASN A 185 7.86 12.47 -1.77
CA ASN A 185 8.33 12.53 -0.39
C ASN A 185 9.78 12.07 -0.29
N GLN A 186 10.43 12.52 0.77
CA GLN A 186 11.78 12.10 1.09
C GLN A 186 11.77 10.69 1.69
N ILE A 187 12.79 9.91 1.38
CA ILE A 187 13.03 8.60 2.00
C ILE A 187 13.62 8.83 3.39
N HIS A 188 13.06 8.16 4.37
CA HIS A 188 13.51 8.20 5.77
C HIS A 188 14.38 7.00 6.12
N LEU A 189 14.08 5.81 5.60
CA LEU A 189 14.81 4.58 5.87
C LEU A 189 15.56 4.12 4.62
N SER A 190 16.89 3.97 4.71
CA SER A 190 17.64 3.27 3.67
C SER A 190 17.43 1.76 3.80
N ASP A 191 17.21 1.07 2.67
CA ASP A 191 16.85 -0.35 2.69
C ASP A 191 17.48 -1.16 1.55
N GLY A 192 18.58 -0.68 1.00
CA GLY A 192 19.27 -1.29 -0.14
C GLY A 192 18.60 -1.03 -1.50
N GLN A 193 17.35 -0.57 -1.53
CA GLN A 193 16.66 -0.12 -2.74
C GLN A 193 16.59 1.41 -2.82
N PHE A 194 16.31 2.03 -1.70
CA PHE A 194 16.21 3.47 -1.54
C PHE A 194 17.28 3.96 -0.56
N THR A 195 17.70 5.19 -0.75
CA THR A 195 18.69 5.85 0.13
C THR A 195 18.01 7.01 0.84
N ARG A 196 18.21 7.07 2.17
CA ARG A 196 17.75 8.17 3.02
C ARG A 196 18.09 9.54 2.42
N GLY A 197 17.15 10.45 2.49
CA GLY A 197 17.30 11.81 2.00
C GLY A 197 17.00 11.98 0.51
N GLN A 198 16.92 10.91 -0.27
CA GLN A 198 16.45 11.00 -1.65
C GLN A 198 14.94 11.26 -1.69
N THR A 199 14.51 11.95 -2.74
CA THR A 199 13.08 12.23 -2.96
C THR A 199 12.56 11.39 -4.11
N HIS A 200 11.47 10.67 -3.85
CA HIS A 200 10.82 9.79 -4.83
C HIS A 200 9.32 10.06 -4.93
N VAL A 201 8.72 9.63 -6.04
CA VAL A 201 7.26 9.66 -6.20
C VAL A 201 6.64 8.67 -5.21
N SER A 202 5.81 9.19 -4.35
CA SER A 202 5.07 8.39 -3.36
C SER A 202 3.90 7.66 -3.98
N ARG A 203 3.64 6.47 -3.49
CA ARG A 203 2.62 5.55 -4.05
C ARG A 203 1.90 4.71 -3.02
N PHE A 204 2.19 4.90 -1.72
CA PHE A 204 1.60 4.13 -0.63
C PHE A 204 0.76 5.01 0.30
N GLY A 205 -0.21 4.37 0.98
CA GLY A 205 -1.23 5.04 1.78
C GLY A 205 -2.33 5.69 0.92
N TRP A 206 -3.42 6.10 1.55
CA TRP A 206 -4.57 6.72 0.87
C TRP A 206 -4.26 8.06 0.20
N LYS A 207 -3.17 8.71 0.58
CA LYS A 207 -2.76 10.05 0.11
C LYS A 207 -1.32 10.09 -0.42
N ASN A 208 -0.74 8.95 -0.78
CA ASN A 208 0.65 8.86 -1.24
C ASN A 208 1.64 9.52 -0.26
N VAL A 209 1.59 9.10 0.99
CA VAL A 209 2.46 9.66 2.04
C VAL A 209 3.86 9.04 2.04
N HIS A 210 4.03 7.84 1.48
CA HIS A 210 5.32 7.13 1.43
C HIS A 210 5.69 6.68 0.02
N ALA A 211 6.97 6.74 -0.29
CA ALA A 211 7.54 6.27 -1.55
C ALA A 211 8.11 4.85 -1.44
N SER A 212 8.52 4.41 -0.24
CA SER A 212 9.07 3.08 0.03
C SER A 212 8.18 2.28 0.97
N LEU A 213 8.27 0.95 0.87
CA LEU A 213 7.59 0.04 1.79
C LEU A 213 8.27 -0.03 3.16
N ALA A 214 9.57 0.30 3.24
CA ALA A 214 10.25 0.43 4.52
C ALA A 214 9.73 1.63 5.31
N ASP A 215 9.63 2.81 4.68
CA ASP A 215 9.05 4.00 5.32
C ASP A 215 7.60 3.76 5.71
N PHE A 216 6.83 3.09 4.84
CA PHE A 216 5.43 2.79 5.12
C PHE A 216 5.28 1.83 6.30
N ALA A 217 6.17 0.83 6.41
CA ALA A 217 6.20 -0.09 7.55
C ALA A 217 6.57 0.62 8.84
N GLY A 218 7.62 1.46 8.85
CA GLY A 218 8.03 2.24 10.03
C GLY A 218 6.96 3.23 10.49
N ASP A 219 6.31 3.92 9.55
CA ASP A 219 5.20 4.83 9.87
C ASP A 219 3.99 4.09 10.46
N ALA A 220 3.64 2.93 9.89
CA ALA A 220 2.55 2.11 10.40
C ALA A 220 2.88 1.51 11.78
N TYR A 221 4.12 1.09 11.99
CA TYR A 221 4.57 0.55 13.27
C TYR A 221 4.41 1.58 14.40
N LEU A 222 4.80 2.83 14.12
CA LEU A 222 4.59 3.94 15.04
C LEU A 222 3.10 4.31 15.21
N ASN A 223 2.39 4.54 14.12
CA ASN A 223 1.06 5.13 14.19
C ASN A 223 -0.02 4.13 14.58
N GLU A 224 0.13 2.85 14.21
CA GLU A 224 -0.86 1.81 14.49
C GLU A 224 -0.56 1.01 15.77
N MET A 225 0.74 0.89 16.15
CA MET A 225 1.16 0.10 17.30
C MET A 225 1.90 0.90 18.38
N GLY A 226 2.29 2.15 18.09
CA GLY A 226 3.02 3.00 19.02
C GLY A 226 4.51 2.67 19.11
N ILE A 227 5.01 1.72 18.29
CA ILE A 227 6.39 1.25 18.34
C ILE A 227 7.26 2.14 17.47
N THR A 228 8.33 2.67 18.05
CA THR A 228 9.27 3.56 17.36
C THR A 228 10.27 2.78 16.51
N THR A 229 10.83 3.43 15.49
CA THR A 229 11.82 2.83 14.58
C THR A 229 13.10 3.65 14.57
N THR A 230 14.23 2.97 14.70
CA THR A 230 15.55 3.57 14.54
C THR A 230 16.29 2.98 13.36
N SER A 231 17.21 3.73 12.80
CA SER A 231 18.13 3.24 11.79
C SER A 231 19.57 3.65 12.10
N CYS A 232 20.54 2.99 11.50
CA CYS A 232 21.94 3.34 11.63
C CYS A 232 22.43 4.02 10.35
N ALA A 233 22.84 5.28 10.45
CA ALA A 233 23.44 6.01 9.33
C ALA A 233 24.84 6.48 9.71
N ALA A 234 25.84 6.18 8.88
CA ALA A 234 27.25 6.54 9.11
C ALA A 234 27.79 6.15 10.48
N GLY A 235 27.32 5.02 11.07
CA GLY A 235 27.74 4.53 12.38
C GLY A 235 27.09 5.22 13.58
N ALA A 236 26.13 6.10 13.34
CA ALA A 236 25.33 6.75 14.38
C ALA A 236 23.89 6.24 14.34
N VAL A 237 23.25 6.13 15.50
CA VAL A 237 21.82 5.85 15.60
C VAL A 237 21.06 7.08 15.08
N VAL A 238 20.23 6.85 14.10
CA VAL A 238 19.32 7.87 13.56
C VAL A 238 17.90 7.43 13.85
N ARG A 239 17.16 8.29 14.50
CA ARG A 239 15.77 8.05 14.88
C ARG A 239 14.85 8.60 13.79
N ASP A 240 14.32 7.66 12.99
CA ASP A 240 13.25 7.92 12.06
C ASP A 240 11.99 7.27 12.62
N PHE A 241 10.82 7.87 12.44
CA PHE A 241 9.61 7.38 13.07
C PHE A 241 9.78 7.10 14.58
N ALA A 242 10.69 7.86 15.21
CA ALA A 242 11.03 7.74 16.60
C ALA A 242 10.52 8.91 17.44
N THR A 243 9.76 9.79 16.83
CA THR A 243 8.92 10.69 17.59
C THR A 243 7.87 9.81 18.22
N GLU A 244 7.82 9.82 19.52
CA GLU A 244 6.84 9.07 20.30
C GLU A 244 5.46 9.18 19.70
N ASN A 245 4.65 8.19 19.96
CA ASN A 245 3.28 8.20 19.48
C ASN A 245 2.52 9.44 20.03
N ARG A 246 1.27 9.57 19.71
CA ARG A 246 0.53 10.78 20.01
C ARG A 246 0.46 11.18 21.45
N ALA A 247 0.65 10.27 22.40
CA ALA A 247 0.65 10.59 23.81
C ALA A 247 1.71 11.65 24.10
N ASN A 248 2.85 11.59 23.41
CA ASN A 248 4.00 12.46 23.62
C ASN A 248 4.18 13.55 22.56
N ARG A 249 3.52 13.42 21.42
CA ARG A 249 3.75 14.29 20.25
C ARG A 249 3.53 15.78 20.54
N ALA A 250 2.77 16.11 21.55
CA ALA A 250 2.54 17.49 21.94
C ALA A 250 3.65 18.11 22.79
N GLY A 251 4.60 17.31 23.29
CA GLY A 251 5.66 17.78 24.21
C GLY A 251 5.09 18.51 25.44
N THR A 252 3.90 18.15 25.88
CA THR A 252 3.11 18.92 26.87
C THR A 252 2.78 18.15 28.11
N ASN A 253 3.23 16.91 28.27
CA ASN A 253 2.75 16.01 29.32
C ASN A 253 1.22 16.00 29.42
N ALA A 254 0.56 16.26 28.29
CA ALA A 254 -0.88 16.31 28.26
C ALA A 254 -1.41 14.87 28.24
N VAL A 255 -2.38 14.61 29.08
CA VAL A 255 -3.11 13.35 29.04
C VAL A 255 -3.90 13.27 27.73
N ILE A 256 -3.38 12.49 26.77
CA ILE A 256 -4.05 12.23 25.51
C ILE A 256 -4.65 10.84 25.58
N ASN A 257 -5.95 10.75 25.34
CA ASN A 257 -6.67 9.48 25.46
C ASN A 257 -6.54 8.79 26.85
N GLY A 258 -6.22 9.54 27.88
CA GLY A 258 -5.98 8.97 29.20
C GLY A 258 -4.56 8.46 29.44
N CYS A 259 -3.68 8.58 28.44
CA CYS A 259 -2.26 8.25 28.55
C CYS A 259 -1.46 9.52 28.86
N PRO A 260 -0.88 9.67 30.05
CA PRO A 260 0.13 10.69 30.28
C PRO A 260 1.38 10.35 29.48
N ASP A 261 2.15 11.38 29.21
CA ASP A 261 3.49 11.28 28.68
C ASP A 261 4.39 10.40 29.57
N ASP A 262 5.29 9.64 28.99
CA ASP A 262 6.24 8.77 29.72
C ASP A 262 5.59 7.86 30.78
N MET A 263 4.48 7.27 30.42
CA MET A 263 3.74 6.43 31.37
C MET A 263 4.50 5.21 31.86
N VAL A 264 5.33 4.66 31.01
CA VAL A 264 6.15 3.49 31.32
C VAL A 264 7.54 3.75 30.75
N PRO A 265 8.48 4.26 31.56
CA PRO A 265 9.85 4.47 31.14
C PRO A 265 10.40 3.20 30.49
N GLY A 266 10.90 3.31 29.27
CA GLY A 266 11.45 2.20 28.53
C GLY A 266 10.43 1.31 27.81
N VAL A 267 9.20 1.75 27.57
CA VAL A 267 8.20 1.01 26.80
C VAL A 267 7.66 1.82 25.64
N ASP A 268 7.31 3.06 25.82
CA ASP A 268 6.84 3.96 24.75
C ASP A 268 7.97 4.62 23.99
N ASP A 269 9.15 4.70 24.63
CA ASP A 269 10.43 5.09 24.04
C ASP A 269 11.25 3.89 23.61
N ASP A 270 10.78 2.71 23.85
CA ASP A 270 11.64 1.55 23.87
C ASP A 270 12.04 1.13 22.48
N PHE A 271 13.13 1.70 22.15
CA PHE A 271 14.05 1.04 21.26
C PHE A 271 14.53 -0.20 21.99
N ALA A 272 14.06 -1.39 21.70
CA ALA A 272 14.62 -2.62 22.21
C ALA A 272 16.16 -2.48 22.13
N ALA A 273 16.88 -2.95 23.14
CA ALA A 273 18.33 -2.73 23.26
C ALA A 273 19.09 -3.23 22.01
N GLU A 274 18.51 -4.12 21.26
CA GLU A 274 18.96 -4.64 19.98
C GLU A 274 18.83 -3.61 18.84
N GLU A 275 17.86 -2.73 18.90
CA GLU A 275 17.55 -1.71 17.91
C GLU A 275 18.42 -0.45 18.04
N ASN A 276 19.08 -0.28 19.18
CA ASN A 276 20.03 0.82 19.43
C ASN A 276 21.48 0.46 19.09
N ASN A 277 21.74 -0.75 18.59
CA ASN A 277 23.12 -1.21 18.42
C ASN A 277 23.61 -1.08 16.98
N CYS A 278 24.11 0.11 16.65
CA CYS A 278 24.84 0.33 15.41
C CYS A 278 26.24 -0.29 15.38
N ALA A 279 26.72 -0.89 16.47
CA ALA A 279 28.09 -1.42 16.60
C ALA A 279 28.30 -2.74 15.84
N GLY A 280 27.24 -3.44 15.46
CA GLY A 280 27.29 -4.69 14.70
C GLY A 280 27.40 -4.53 13.18
N GLY A 281 27.56 -3.32 12.66
CA GLY A 281 27.59 -3.08 11.22
C GLY A 281 26.22 -3.20 10.55
N LEU A 282 25.13 -3.23 11.32
CA LEU A 282 23.76 -3.13 10.82
C LEU A 282 23.57 -1.73 10.27
N THR A 283 23.50 -1.67 8.98
CA THR A 283 23.56 -0.40 8.29
C THR A 283 22.21 0.27 8.18
N GLU A 284 21.05 -0.34 8.55
CA GLU A 284 19.89 0.40 8.07
C GLU A 284 18.54 0.16 8.74
N VAL A 285 17.92 -0.88 8.96
CA VAL A 285 16.53 -0.96 9.41
C VAL A 285 16.40 -2.01 10.50
N GLN A 286 15.61 -1.72 11.51
CA GLN A 286 15.23 -2.71 12.51
C GLN A 286 14.76 -3.99 11.85
N ASP A 287 15.10 -5.14 12.41
CA ASP A 287 14.76 -6.43 11.83
C ASP A 287 13.25 -6.57 11.53
N ASP A 288 12.38 -6.02 12.38
CA ASP A 288 10.93 -6.09 12.21
C ASP A 288 10.45 -5.26 11.03
N VAL A 289 10.85 -4.00 10.94
CA VAL A 289 10.47 -3.13 9.81
C VAL A 289 11.06 -3.67 8.51
N ALA A 290 12.29 -4.20 8.53
CA ALA A 290 12.90 -4.86 7.38
C ALA A 290 12.11 -6.10 6.96
N ASN A 291 11.67 -6.92 7.91
CA ASN A 291 10.84 -8.10 7.66
C ASN A 291 9.45 -7.72 7.13
N PHE A 292 8.81 -6.69 7.68
CA PHE A 292 7.53 -6.20 7.17
C PHE A 292 7.66 -5.70 5.72
N ALA A 293 8.68 -4.89 5.44
CA ALA A 293 8.97 -4.43 4.09
C ALA A 293 9.29 -5.60 3.14
N PHE A 294 10.09 -6.57 3.59
CA PHE A 294 10.42 -7.76 2.80
C PHE A 294 9.18 -8.60 2.50
N PHE A 295 8.31 -8.84 3.50
CA PHE A 295 7.04 -9.54 3.29
C PHE A 295 6.19 -8.84 2.23
N MET A 296 5.93 -7.55 2.39
CA MET A 296 5.11 -6.78 1.44
C MET A 296 5.72 -6.71 0.03
N ARG A 297 7.07 -6.62 -0.08
CA ARG A 297 7.78 -6.61 -1.35
C ARG A 297 7.65 -7.92 -2.11
N ASN A 298 7.58 -9.00 -1.38
CA ASN A 298 7.59 -10.34 -1.96
C ASN A 298 6.23 -11.03 -1.92
N LEU A 299 5.18 -10.34 -1.50
CA LEU A 299 3.81 -10.82 -1.57
C LEU A 299 3.28 -10.66 -2.99
N ALA A 300 2.85 -11.76 -3.61
CA ALA A 300 2.34 -11.77 -4.98
C ALA A 300 1.09 -10.88 -5.13
N PRO A 301 0.83 -10.31 -6.31
CA PRO A 301 -0.45 -9.69 -6.61
C PRO A 301 -1.61 -10.66 -6.42
N ALA A 302 -2.77 -10.13 -6.07
CA ALA A 302 -3.97 -10.94 -6.02
C ALA A 302 -4.28 -11.56 -7.40
N PRO A 303 -4.52 -12.89 -7.47
CA PRO A 303 -4.79 -13.54 -8.74
C PRO A 303 -6.11 -13.04 -9.36
N ARG A 304 -6.16 -12.97 -10.67
CA ARG A 304 -7.39 -12.61 -11.40
C ARG A 304 -8.37 -13.78 -11.42
N GLY A 305 -9.65 -13.46 -11.39
CA GLY A 305 -10.73 -14.41 -11.67
C GLY A 305 -11.08 -14.48 -13.16
N ILE A 306 -12.13 -15.24 -13.46
CA ILE A 306 -12.67 -15.34 -14.81
C ILE A 306 -13.53 -14.09 -15.11
N ASP A 307 -13.21 -13.41 -16.21
CA ASP A 307 -14.05 -12.33 -16.72
C ASP A 307 -15.28 -12.90 -17.47
N ASN A 308 -16.40 -13.03 -16.77
CA ASN A 308 -17.64 -13.52 -17.32
C ASN A 308 -18.34 -12.51 -18.26
N SER A 309 -17.79 -11.31 -18.44
CA SER A 309 -18.26 -10.36 -19.46
C SER A 309 -17.74 -10.66 -20.86
N ASN A 310 -16.79 -11.60 -20.98
CA ASN A 310 -16.10 -11.91 -22.26
C ASN A 310 -15.46 -10.66 -22.89
N GLY A 311 -14.83 -9.81 -22.10
CA GLY A 311 -14.15 -8.59 -22.53
C GLY A 311 -15.07 -7.36 -22.75
N ARG A 312 -16.40 -7.54 -22.71
CA ARG A 312 -17.33 -6.41 -22.84
C ARG A 312 -17.19 -5.45 -21.66
N GLY A 313 -16.97 -5.97 -20.45
CA GLY A 313 -16.80 -5.15 -19.26
C GLY A 313 -15.57 -4.24 -19.31
N LEU A 314 -14.46 -4.70 -19.88
CA LEU A 314 -13.30 -3.84 -20.12
C LEU A 314 -13.62 -2.75 -21.16
N THR A 315 -14.44 -3.07 -22.18
CA THR A 315 -14.93 -2.07 -23.14
C THR A 315 -15.76 -0.99 -22.44
N GLU A 316 -16.67 -1.38 -21.55
CA GLU A 316 -17.49 -0.45 -20.78
C GLU A 316 -16.62 0.37 -19.79
N PHE A 317 -15.65 -0.25 -19.12
CA PHE A 317 -14.69 0.41 -18.25
C PHE A 317 -13.96 1.57 -18.96
N ASN A 318 -13.53 1.34 -20.20
CA ASN A 318 -12.89 2.36 -21.02
C ASN A 318 -13.90 3.41 -21.51
N ARG A 319 -15.08 2.99 -21.94
CA ARG A 319 -16.15 3.88 -22.47
C ARG A 319 -16.66 4.85 -21.39
N GLU A 320 -16.77 4.38 -20.16
CA GLU A 320 -17.23 5.19 -19.03
C GLU A 320 -16.14 6.08 -18.44
N GLY A 321 -14.90 5.99 -18.94
CA GLY A 321 -13.78 6.85 -18.56
C GLY A 321 -13.10 6.44 -17.26
N CYS A 322 -13.37 5.24 -16.75
CA CYS A 322 -12.70 4.71 -15.54
C CYS A 322 -11.18 4.60 -15.74
N ASN A 323 -10.76 4.28 -16.99
CA ASN A 323 -9.35 4.17 -17.38
C ASN A 323 -8.58 5.51 -17.34
N GLY A 324 -9.25 6.63 -17.11
CA GLY A 324 -8.60 7.93 -16.96
C GLY A 324 -7.73 8.01 -15.69
N CYS A 325 -8.13 7.30 -14.63
CA CYS A 325 -7.41 7.18 -13.36
C CYS A 325 -7.01 5.72 -13.11
N HIS A 326 -7.92 4.78 -13.27
CA HIS A 326 -7.65 3.35 -13.20
C HIS A 326 -7.06 2.84 -14.52
N VAL A 327 -5.83 3.30 -14.84
CA VAL A 327 -5.20 3.04 -16.14
C VAL A 327 -5.08 1.56 -16.44
N THR A 328 -5.29 1.19 -17.70
CA THR A 328 -5.14 -0.18 -18.20
C THR A 328 -3.73 -0.49 -18.69
N THR A 329 -2.76 0.37 -18.35
CA THR A 329 -1.35 0.21 -18.70
C THR A 329 -0.80 -1.07 -18.08
N THR A 330 -0.07 -1.83 -18.87
CA THR A 330 0.79 -2.91 -18.36
C THR A 330 2.12 -2.31 -17.93
N PHE A 331 2.44 -2.45 -16.65
CA PHE A 331 3.76 -2.10 -16.14
C PHE A 331 4.66 -3.32 -16.21
N THR A 332 5.94 -3.08 -16.48
CA THR A 332 6.97 -4.12 -16.46
C THR A 332 8.11 -3.67 -15.58
N VAL A 333 8.46 -4.50 -14.60
CA VAL A 333 9.53 -4.22 -13.64
C VAL A 333 10.37 -5.47 -13.38
N SER A 334 11.58 -5.28 -12.87
CA SER A 334 12.46 -6.38 -12.46
C SER A 334 12.47 -6.54 -10.95
N GLN A 335 12.26 -7.76 -10.45
CA GLN A 335 12.38 -8.12 -9.05
C GLN A 335 12.82 -9.58 -8.90
N ASN A 336 13.62 -9.90 -7.89
CA ASN A 336 14.11 -11.26 -7.62
C ASN A 336 14.78 -11.91 -8.85
N GLY A 337 15.49 -11.12 -9.68
CA GLY A 337 16.14 -11.59 -10.90
C GLY A 337 15.18 -11.96 -12.03
N ARG A 338 13.91 -11.61 -11.95
CA ARG A 338 12.86 -11.89 -12.93
C ARG A 338 12.21 -10.60 -13.43
N SER A 339 11.63 -10.66 -14.62
CA SER A 339 10.78 -9.59 -15.15
C SER A 339 9.31 -9.92 -14.87
N PHE A 340 8.56 -8.94 -14.39
CA PHE A 340 7.13 -9.07 -14.09
C PHE A 340 6.33 -8.03 -14.87
N SER A 341 5.34 -8.49 -15.61
CA SER A 341 4.37 -7.63 -16.30
C SER A 341 3.01 -7.74 -15.60
N PHE A 342 2.42 -6.60 -15.23
CA PHE A 342 1.19 -6.58 -14.42
C PHE A 342 0.32 -5.37 -14.72
N GLN A 343 -0.97 -5.50 -14.43
CA GLN A 343 -1.97 -4.44 -14.60
C GLN A 343 -2.69 -4.21 -13.27
N PRO A 344 -2.29 -3.20 -12.48
CA PRO A 344 -2.93 -2.91 -11.20
C PRO A 344 -4.25 -2.16 -11.34
N PHE A 345 -4.55 -1.58 -12.50
CA PHE A 345 -5.65 -0.65 -12.71
C PHE A 345 -5.59 0.53 -11.75
N SER A 346 -4.47 1.24 -11.80
CA SER A 346 -4.19 2.45 -11.03
C SER A 346 -3.09 3.26 -11.72
N ASP A 347 -3.21 4.56 -11.69
CA ASP A 347 -2.15 5.50 -12.06
C ASP A 347 -1.24 5.90 -10.89
N PHE A 348 -1.58 5.47 -9.66
CA PHE A 348 -0.90 5.80 -8.42
C PHE A 348 -0.80 7.31 -8.11
N LEU A 349 -1.64 8.13 -8.75
CA LEU A 349 -1.72 9.55 -8.51
C LEU A 349 -2.77 9.86 -7.43
N VAL A 350 -2.72 11.05 -6.88
CA VAL A 350 -3.80 11.57 -6.05
C VAL A 350 -4.66 12.53 -6.86
N HIS A 351 -5.98 12.39 -6.71
CA HIS A 351 -6.98 13.16 -7.42
C HIS A 351 -7.89 13.89 -6.44
N ASP A 352 -8.33 15.11 -6.78
CA ASP A 352 -9.36 15.82 -6.01
C ASP A 352 -10.70 15.09 -6.22
N MET A 353 -11.11 14.37 -5.20
CA MET A 353 -12.35 13.58 -5.21
C MET A 353 -13.56 14.36 -4.69
N GLY A 354 -13.45 15.69 -4.53
CA GLY A 354 -14.56 16.52 -4.08
C GLY A 354 -15.17 16.02 -2.77
N ALA A 355 -16.47 15.74 -2.77
CA ALA A 355 -17.20 15.23 -1.59
C ALA A 355 -16.81 13.80 -1.18
N LEU A 356 -16.16 13.03 -2.05
CA LEU A 356 -15.63 11.70 -1.71
C LEU A 356 -14.26 11.80 -1.01
N GLY A 357 -13.56 12.93 -1.08
CA GLY A 357 -12.33 13.12 -0.32
C GLY A 357 -12.58 13.14 1.18
N ASP A 358 -11.62 12.68 1.98
CA ASP A 358 -11.77 12.54 3.42
C ASP A 358 -11.65 13.85 4.22
N GLY A 359 -11.22 14.93 3.58
CA GLY A 359 -11.05 16.22 4.22
C GLY A 359 -9.81 16.33 5.12
N ILE A 360 -9.01 15.30 5.22
CA ILE A 360 -7.81 15.23 6.07
C ILE A 360 -6.56 15.57 5.23
N GLY A 361 -5.66 16.37 5.79
CA GLY A 361 -4.40 16.78 5.17
C GLY A 361 -3.28 16.91 6.19
N ASN A 362 -2.20 17.55 5.76
CA ASN A 362 -1.16 18.04 6.65
C ASN A 362 -1.52 19.46 7.12
N ASP A 363 -0.93 19.89 8.24
CA ASP A 363 -1.09 21.26 8.71
C ASP A 363 -0.68 22.26 7.62
N GLY A 364 -1.56 23.19 7.33
CA GLY A 364 -1.36 24.17 6.27
C GLY A 364 -1.97 23.80 4.91
N ASP A 365 -2.44 22.58 4.71
CA ASP A 365 -3.07 22.17 3.45
C ASP A 365 -4.37 22.92 3.18
N SER A 366 -4.58 23.28 1.91
CA SER A 366 -5.85 23.84 1.45
C SER A 366 -6.94 22.77 1.35
N VAL A 367 -8.21 23.19 1.32
CA VAL A 367 -9.36 22.29 1.09
C VAL A 367 -9.16 21.39 -0.13
N ALA A 368 -8.61 21.91 -1.22
CA ALA A 368 -8.39 21.13 -2.44
C ALA A 368 -7.36 20.00 -2.22
N VAL A 369 -6.34 20.24 -1.40
CA VAL A 369 -5.34 19.21 -1.04
C VAL A 369 -5.95 18.16 -0.11
N THR A 370 -6.76 18.56 0.88
CA THR A 370 -7.39 17.61 1.81
C THR A 370 -8.39 16.68 1.12
N ARG A 371 -8.91 17.03 -0.05
CA ARG A 371 -9.82 16.18 -0.84
C ARG A 371 -9.12 15.19 -1.75
N ARG A 372 -7.80 15.29 -1.88
CA ARG A 372 -7.05 14.37 -2.75
C ARG A 372 -6.97 12.98 -2.16
N MET A 373 -7.30 11.99 -2.98
CA MET A 373 -7.21 10.56 -2.65
C MET A 373 -6.44 9.83 -3.74
N ARG A 374 -5.62 8.85 -3.36
CA ARG A 374 -4.91 8.01 -4.31
C ARG A 374 -5.87 7.12 -5.08
N THR A 375 -5.64 6.97 -6.39
CA THR A 375 -6.28 5.90 -7.17
C THR A 375 -5.82 4.55 -6.64
N GLN A 376 -6.72 3.85 -5.96
CA GLN A 376 -6.43 2.51 -5.44
C GLN A 376 -6.31 1.50 -6.58
N PRO A 377 -5.32 0.58 -6.55
CA PRO A 377 -5.29 -0.55 -7.46
C PRO A 377 -6.59 -1.34 -7.39
N LEU A 378 -7.12 -1.76 -8.53
CA LEU A 378 -8.35 -2.58 -8.56
C LEU A 378 -8.06 -4.08 -8.53
N TRP A 379 -6.81 -4.52 -8.73
CA TRP A 379 -6.49 -5.93 -8.54
C TRP A 379 -6.90 -6.40 -7.14
N GLY A 380 -7.43 -7.60 -7.05
CA GLY A 380 -7.93 -8.15 -5.79
C GLY A 380 -9.20 -7.50 -5.24
N ILE A 381 -9.88 -6.62 -6.01
CA ILE A 381 -11.14 -6.01 -5.56
C ILE A 381 -12.22 -7.05 -5.22
N ARG A 382 -12.16 -8.23 -5.84
CA ARG A 382 -13.08 -9.35 -5.56
C ARG A 382 -12.93 -9.93 -4.16
N PHE A 383 -11.80 -9.69 -3.50
CA PHE A 383 -11.51 -10.15 -2.14
C PHE A 383 -11.76 -9.08 -1.09
N ARG A 384 -12.23 -7.87 -1.49
CA ARG A 384 -12.45 -6.78 -0.55
C ARG A 384 -13.86 -6.82 0.03
N ASN A 385 -13.93 -6.64 1.35
CA ASN A 385 -15.18 -6.54 2.08
C ASN A 385 -15.71 -5.11 2.17
N GLY A 386 -14.83 -4.12 2.03
CA GLY A 386 -15.16 -2.70 2.05
C GLY A 386 -14.55 -1.98 0.84
N LEU A 387 -15.30 -1.08 0.26
CA LEU A 387 -14.90 -0.23 -0.88
C LEU A 387 -14.92 1.23 -0.47
N LEU A 388 -14.18 2.05 -1.22
CA LEU A 388 -13.85 3.44 -0.92
C LEU A 388 -12.91 3.54 0.29
N HIS A 389 -12.47 4.76 0.62
CA HIS A 389 -11.45 4.94 1.66
C HIS A 389 -11.94 4.60 3.07
N ASP A 390 -13.22 4.69 3.31
CA ASP A 390 -13.85 4.52 4.63
C ASP A 390 -14.76 3.29 4.72
N TYR A 391 -14.74 2.42 3.72
CA TYR A 391 -15.53 1.18 3.66
C TYR A 391 -17.04 1.37 3.77
N ARG A 392 -17.54 2.56 3.39
CA ARG A 392 -18.98 2.88 3.48
C ARG A 392 -19.89 1.99 2.64
N THR A 393 -19.33 1.17 1.76
CA THR A 393 -20.09 0.19 0.96
C THR A 393 -19.23 -1.02 0.60
N SER A 394 -19.87 -2.16 0.39
CA SER A 394 -19.27 -3.35 -0.25
C SER A 394 -19.79 -3.54 -1.68
N ASP A 395 -20.80 -2.79 -2.07
CA ASP A 395 -21.41 -2.86 -3.40
C ASP A 395 -20.64 -2.01 -4.42
N LYS A 396 -20.18 -2.65 -5.50
CA LYS A 396 -19.36 -2.00 -6.53
C LYS A 396 -20.12 -0.91 -7.29
N ALA A 397 -21.40 -1.12 -7.56
CA ALA A 397 -22.23 -0.13 -8.28
C ALA A 397 -22.41 1.14 -7.41
N THR A 398 -22.66 0.96 -6.13
CA THR A 398 -22.72 2.05 -5.15
C THR A 398 -21.37 2.78 -5.06
N ALA A 399 -20.25 2.04 -4.99
CA ALA A 399 -18.93 2.64 -4.95
C ALA A 399 -18.62 3.49 -6.20
N ILE A 400 -18.96 3.00 -7.40
CA ILE A 400 -18.82 3.77 -8.65
C ILE A 400 -19.67 5.04 -8.60
N SER A 401 -20.93 4.93 -8.16
CA SER A 401 -21.87 6.06 -8.13
C SER A 401 -21.46 7.17 -7.17
N GLN A 402 -20.63 6.86 -6.18
CA GLN A 402 -20.12 7.83 -5.19
C GLN A 402 -18.86 8.57 -5.62
N HIS A 403 -18.28 8.24 -6.78
CA HIS A 403 -17.15 9.00 -7.29
C HIS A 403 -17.56 10.44 -7.56
N ALA A 404 -16.83 11.38 -6.97
CA ALA A 404 -17.08 12.83 -7.07
C ALA A 404 -15.80 13.55 -7.55
N GLY A 405 -15.83 14.88 -7.60
CA GLY A 405 -14.69 15.67 -8.05
C GLY A 405 -14.22 15.21 -9.45
N GLN A 406 -12.95 14.86 -9.58
CA GLN A 406 -12.37 14.42 -10.86
C GLN A 406 -12.95 13.08 -11.35
N GLY A 407 -13.55 12.26 -10.49
CA GLY A 407 -14.23 11.02 -10.84
C GLY A 407 -15.71 11.17 -11.24
N ALA A 408 -16.32 12.35 -11.07
CA ALA A 408 -17.75 12.57 -11.26
C ALA A 408 -18.26 12.26 -12.69
N ALA A 409 -17.44 12.53 -13.70
CA ALA A 409 -17.81 12.23 -15.09
C ALA A 409 -17.99 10.73 -15.33
N ALA A 410 -17.10 9.89 -14.80
CA ALA A 410 -17.20 8.44 -14.90
C ALA A 410 -18.42 7.90 -14.13
N ALA A 411 -18.70 8.43 -12.94
CA ALA A 411 -19.92 8.07 -12.19
C ALA A 411 -21.21 8.41 -12.98
N SER A 412 -21.24 9.58 -13.63
CA SER A 412 -22.37 10.00 -14.47
C SER A 412 -22.51 9.11 -15.71
N ALA A 413 -21.41 8.71 -16.34
CA ALA A 413 -21.42 7.79 -17.47
C ALA A 413 -21.98 6.41 -17.07
N PHE A 414 -21.53 5.86 -15.93
CA PHE A 414 -22.08 4.62 -15.37
C PHE A 414 -23.58 4.72 -15.08
N ALA A 415 -24.01 5.82 -14.47
CA ALA A 415 -25.45 6.04 -14.18
C ALA A 415 -26.31 6.06 -15.47
N SER A 416 -25.75 6.60 -16.55
CA SER A 416 -26.41 6.73 -17.85
C SER A 416 -26.33 5.45 -18.70
N ALA A 417 -25.51 4.48 -18.31
CA ALA A 417 -25.33 3.22 -19.03
C ALA A 417 -26.59 2.33 -18.93
N THR A 418 -26.83 1.49 -19.94
CA THR A 418 -27.91 0.49 -19.90
C THR A 418 -27.64 -0.55 -18.81
N ALA A 419 -28.66 -1.26 -18.38
CA ALA A 419 -28.51 -2.32 -17.39
C ALA A 419 -27.53 -3.42 -17.84
N ALA A 420 -27.49 -3.76 -19.13
CA ALA A 420 -26.55 -4.72 -19.69
C ALA A 420 -25.11 -4.23 -19.61
N GLN A 421 -24.86 -2.99 -19.96
CA GLN A 421 -23.53 -2.36 -19.89
C GLN A 421 -23.01 -2.28 -18.45
N ARG A 422 -23.84 -1.84 -17.51
CA ARG A 422 -23.49 -1.85 -16.09
C ARG A 422 -23.17 -3.26 -15.58
N ASN A 423 -23.98 -4.25 -15.99
CA ASN A 423 -23.71 -5.65 -15.62
C ASN A 423 -22.37 -6.15 -16.17
N ASP A 424 -22.06 -5.87 -17.44
CA ASP A 424 -20.78 -6.27 -18.05
C ASP A 424 -19.59 -5.62 -17.32
N LEU A 425 -19.67 -4.33 -16.98
CA LEU A 425 -18.65 -3.66 -16.17
C LEU A 425 -18.48 -4.32 -14.79
N LEU A 426 -19.58 -4.61 -14.10
CA LEU A 426 -19.51 -5.22 -12.76
C LEU A 426 -18.96 -6.66 -12.80
N LEU A 427 -19.23 -7.43 -13.85
CA LEU A 427 -18.63 -8.75 -14.09
C LEU A 427 -17.11 -8.63 -14.29
N PHE A 428 -16.66 -7.67 -15.09
CA PHE A 428 -15.24 -7.39 -15.27
C PHE A 428 -14.56 -7.03 -13.95
N LEU A 429 -15.11 -6.06 -13.20
CA LEU A 429 -14.56 -5.69 -11.88
C LEU A 429 -14.57 -6.86 -10.90
N SER A 430 -15.49 -7.80 -11.04
CA SER A 430 -15.53 -9.00 -10.20
C SER A 430 -14.51 -10.05 -10.60
N SER A 431 -13.83 -9.88 -11.75
CA SER A 431 -12.70 -10.70 -12.16
C SER A 431 -11.35 -10.16 -11.70
N LEU A 432 -11.30 -8.90 -11.25
CA LEU A 432 -10.08 -8.28 -10.73
C LEU A 432 -9.94 -8.59 -9.23
#